data_7f1c1a0549972090952e4c1e259cf06f
#
_entry.id   7f1c1a0549972090952e4c1e259cf06f
#
_cell.length_a   1.000
_cell.length_b   1.000
_cell.length_c   1.000
_cell.angle_alpha   90.00
_cell.angle_beta   90.00
_cell.angle_gamma   90.00
#
_symmetry.space_group_name_H-M   'P 1'
#
loop_
_entity.id
_entity.type
_entity.pdbx_description
1 polymer ?
#
loop_
_entity_poly.entity_id
_entity_poly.type
_entity_poly.pdbx_seq_one_letter_code
_entity_poly.pdbx_strand_id
1 'polypeptide(L)'
;MLNRDYLKQHLELQPSIFRQSENLGLLFESIYDVLMTQQDDFKWFSENILNIDIAEKSHLDLIGNLVGQNRFLVDFNVEKYFGFKYSYNSDTFGDSSDPSVGGYWNSRSNFNKSTARRLNDDEYRRLIKARVICNQSMCTTNDVVEVINLITDRTDNKVQRFGHGLIKITSKDTTGLLAYFIDRLNSVDNIIPIASGVQIQLVE
;
A
#
# COMPACT_ATOMS: atom_id res chain seq x y z
N MET A 1 -18.97 -23.82 7.02
CA MET A 1 -19.14 -24.32 5.64
C MET A 1 -19.43 -25.82 5.70
N LEU A 2 -20.49 -26.26 5.02
CA LEU A 2 -20.88 -27.67 4.95
C LEU A 2 -19.84 -28.40 4.10
N ASN A 3 -19.00 -29.20 4.76
CA ASN A 3 -18.13 -30.13 4.08
C ASN A 3 -19.01 -31.30 3.60
N ARG A 4 -19.70 -31.07 2.49
CA ARG A 4 -20.51 -32.12 1.86
C ARG A 4 -19.54 -33.00 1.07
N ASP A 5 -19.52 -34.26 1.41
CA ASP A 5 -18.83 -35.27 0.62
C ASP A 5 -19.65 -35.52 -0.68
N TYR A 6 -19.47 -34.64 -1.65
CA TYR A 6 -20.18 -34.69 -2.92
C TYR A 6 -19.84 -35.96 -3.70
N LEU A 7 -18.61 -36.47 -3.59
CA LEU A 7 -18.23 -37.70 -4.27
C LEU A 7 -19.07 -38.87 -3.76
N LYS A 8 -19.16 -39.03 -2.43
CA LYS A 8 -19.96 -40.08 -1.81
C LYS A 8 -21.43 -39.94 -2.19
N GLN A 9 -21.97 -38.73 -2.16
CA GLN A 9 -23.34 -38.48 -2.54
C GLN A 9 -23.65 -38.84 -4.04
N HIS A 10 -22.70 -38.51 -4.95
CA HIS A 10 -22.84 -38.88 -6.36
C HIS A 10 -22.73 -40.37 -6.61
N LEU A 11 -21.84 -41.07 -5.89
CA LEU A 11 -21.73 -42.52 -5.97
C LEU A 11 -22.98 -43.23 -5.45
N GLU A 12 -23.63 -42.71 -4.42
CA GLU A 12 -24.89 -43.24 -3.88
C GLU A 12 -26.09 -43.00 -4.82
N LEU A 13 -26.10 -41.91 -5.59
CA LEU A 13 -27.14 -41.56 -6.53
C LEU A 13 -27.06 -42.34 -7.87
N GLN A 14 -25.98 -43.07 -8.09
CA GLN A 14 -25.83 -43.86 -9.32
C GLN A 14 -26.90 -44.97 -9.44
N PRO A 15 -27.45 -45.18 -10.64
CA PRO A 15 -28.31 -46.35 -10.91
C PRO A 15 -27.58 -47.64 -10.56
N SER A 16 -28.33 -48.62 -10.06
CA SER A 16 -27.78 -49.91 -9.58
C SER A 16 -26.94 -50.65 -10.63
N ILE A 17 -27.24 -50.47 -11.92
CA ILE A 17 -26.53 -51.08 -13.06
C ILE A 17 -25.07 -50.58 -13.14
N PHE A 18 -24.80 -49.33 -12.75
CA PHE A 18 -23.50 -48.70 -12.90
C PHE A 18 -22.68 -48.67 -11.58
N ARG A 19 -23.27 -49.02 -10.43
CA ARG A 19 -22.59 -48.99 -9.12
C ARG A 19 -21.37 -49.90 -9.03
N GLN A 20 -21.29 -50.91 -9.86
CA GLN A 20 -20.18 -51.88 -9.90
C GLN A 20 -19.16 -51.55 -11.00
N SER A 21 -19.33 -50.46 -11.74
CA SER A 21 -18.42 -50.09 -12.82
C SER A 21 -17.25 -49.29 -12.25
N GLU A 22 -16.09 -49.94 -12.14
CA GLU A 22 -14.84 -49.35 -11.68
C GLU A 22 -14.42 -48.16 -12.53
N ASN A 23 -14.54 -48.27 -13.87
CA ASN A 23 -14.19 -47.21 -14.80
C ASN A 23 -15.05 -45.95 -14.63
N LEU A 24 -16.33 -46.10 -14.31
CA LEU A 24 -17.23 -44.99 -14.07
C LEU A 24 -16.90 -44.32 -12.71
N GLY A 25 -16.53 -45.09 -11.71
CA GLY A 25 -16.06 -44.59 -10.45
C GLY A 25 -14.82 -43.71 -10.62
N LEU A 26 -13.78 -44.17 -11.32
CA LEU A 26 -12.58 -43.46 -11.64
C LEU A 26 -12.82 -42.16 -12.44
N LEU A 27 -13.81 -42.21 -13.37
CA LEU A 27 -14.19 -41.00 -14.11
C LEU A 27 -14.78 -39.92 -13.18
N PHE A 28 -15.69 -40.32 -12.29
CA PHE A 28 -16.27 -39.38 -11.31
C PHE A 28 -15.22 -38.84 -10.35
N GLU A 29 -14.31 -39.67 -9.89
CA GLU A 29 -13.23 -39.27 -9.02
C GLU A 29 -12.33 -38.22 -9.68
N SER A 30 -11.93 -38.43 -10.95
CA SER A 30 -11.12 -37.48 -11.69
C SER A 30 -11.81 -36.12 -11.91
N ILE A 31 -13.13 -36.14 -12.20
CA ILE A 31 -13.89 -34.88 -12.32
C ILE A 31 -14.01 -34.19 -10.96
N TYR A 32 -14.24 -34.96 -9.90
CA TYR A 32 -14.38 -34.43 -8.55
C TYR A 32 -13.10 -33.78 -8.05
N ASP A 33 -11.93 -34.36 -8.31
CA ASP A 33 -10.64 -33.80 -7.94
C ASP A 33 -10.42 -32.40 -8.56
N VAL A 34 -10.80 -32.23 -9.82
CA VAL A 34 -10.72 -30.90 -10.47
C VAL A 34 -11.66 -29.88 -9.81
N LEU A 35 -12.89 -30.30 -9.51
CA LEU A 35 -13.87 -29.43 -8.86
C LEU A 35 -13.46 -29.07 -7.43
N MET A 36 -12.88 -30.01 -6.68
CA MET A 36 -12.37 -29.74 -5.34
C MET A 36 -11.21 -28.75 -5.35
N THR A 37 -10.27 -28.92 -6.28
CA THR A 37 -9.17 -27.96 -6.46
C THR A 37 -9.70 -26.56 -6.72
N GLN A 38 -10.69 -26.41 -7.60
CA GLN A 38 -11.32 -25.12 -7.85
C GLN A 38 -12.01 -24.53 -6.61
N GLN A 39 -12.69 -25.37 -5.82
CA GLN A 39 -13.34 -24.91 -4.59
C GLN A 39 -12.31 -24.42 -3.55
N ASP A 40 -11.20 -25.12 -3.41
CA ASP A 40 -10.12 -24.72 -2.51
C ASP A 40 -9.48 -23.39 -2.97
N ASP A 41 -9.29 -23.21 -4.27
CA ASP A 41 -8.81 -21.95 -4.85
C ASP A 41 -9.78 -20.80 -4.58
N PHE A 42 -11.08 -21.02 -4.77
CA PHE A 42 -12.12 -20.02 -4.45
C PHE A 42 -12.18 -19.69 -2.97
N LYS A 43 -12.03 -20.68 -2.11
CA LYS A 43 -11.99 -20.48 -0.66
C LYS A 43 -10.78 -19.64 -0.28
N TRP A 44 -9.59 -20.03 -0.76
CA TRP A 44 -8.37 -19.26 -0.56
C TRP A 44 -8.53 -17.81 -1.03
N PHE A 45 -9.06 -17.63 -2.25
CA PHE A 45 -9.31 -16.30 -2.82
C PHE A 45 -10.24 -15.46 -1.94
N SER A 46 -11.38 -16.03 -1.51
CA SER A 46 -12.36 -15.30 -0.69
C SER A 46 -11.80 -14.89 0.68
N GLU A 47 -10.92 -15.71 1.26
CA GLU A 47 -10.31 -15.46 2.55
C GLU A 47 -9.13 -14.47 2.46
N ASN A 48 -8.44 -14.41 1.32
CA ASN A 48 -7.18 -13.70 1.20
C ASN A 48 -7.21 -12.48 0.27
N ILE A 49 -8.28 -12.29 -0.52
CA ILE A 49 -8.33 -11.20 -1.51
C ILE A 49 -8.14 -9.80 -0.92
N LEU A 50 -8.57 -9.57 0.33
CA LEU A 50 -8.40 -8.30 1.03
C LEU A 50 -7.34 -8.36 2.14
N ASN A 51 -6.55 -9.41 2.18
CA ASN A 51 -5.52 -9.54 3.20
C ASN A 51 -4.28 -8.74 2.79
N ILE A 52 -4.10 -7.58 3.42
CA ILE A 52 -2.99 -6.65 3.16
C ILE A 52 -1.63 -7.29 3.45
N ASP A 53 -1.55 -8.20 4.44
CA ASP A 53 -0.28 -8.75 4.89
C ASP A 53 0.33 -9.75 3.90
N ILE A 54 -0.53 -10.44 3.13
CA ILE A 54 -0.12 -11.46 2.13
C ILE A 54 -0.08 -10.88 0.71
N ALA A 55 -0.80 -9.77 0.48
CA ALA A 55 -0.91 -9.17 -0.85
C ALA A 55 0.43 -8.68 -1.40
N GLU A 56 0.70 -8.94 -2.67
CA GLU A 56 1.91 -8.51 -3.39
C GLU A 56 1.55 -7.89 -4.74
N LYS A 57 2.40 -6.99 -5.21
CA LYS A 57 2.33 -6.41 -6.57
C LYS A 57 0.92 -5.93 -6.93
N SER A 58 0.33 -6.50 -7.99
CA SER A 58 -0.99 -6.11 -8.51
C SER A 58 -2.13 -6.37 -7.53
N HIS A 59 -2.01 -7.38 -6.67
CA HIS A 59 -2.99 -7.64 -5.62
C HIS A 59 -3.00 -6.53 -4.57
N LEU A 60 -1.81 -6.07 -4.17
CA LEU A 60 -1.66 -4.93 -3.28
C LEU A 60 -2.17 -3.63 -3.93
N ASP A 61 -1.98 -3.46 -5.26
CA ASP A 61 -2.53 -2.33 -6.02
C ASP A 61 -4.07 -2.33 -6.00
N LEU A 62 -4.70 -3.52 -6.10
CA LEU A 62 -6.15 -3.65 -6.00
C LEU A 62 -6.66 -3.16 -4.63
N ILE A 63 -6.04 -3.62 -3.55
CA ILE A 63 -6.41 -3.22 -2.19
C ILE A 63 -6.21 -1.73 -2.00
N GLY A 64 -5.09 -1.18 -2.45
CA GLY A 64 -4.80 0.24 -2.35
C GLY A 64 -5.81 1.11 -3.11
N ASN A 65 -6.23 0.69 -4.29
CA ASN A 65 -7.27 1.38 -5.05
C ASN A 65 -8.63 1.37 -4.32
N LEU A 66 -8.99 0.26 -3.67
CA LEU A 66 -10.22 0.17 -2.88
C LEU A 66 -10.20 1.11 -1.65
N VAL A 67 -9.05 1.26 -1.03
CA VAL A 67 -8.86 2.13 0.14
C VAL A 67 -8.68 3.60 -0.25
N GLY A 68 -8.36 3.86 -1.52
CA GLY A 68 -8.12 5.20 -2.04
C GLY A 68 -6.68 5.68 -1.83
N GLN A 69 -5.71 4.75 -1.80
CA GLN A 69 -4.28 5.05 -1.74
C GLN A 69 -3.59 4.62 -3.03
N ASN A 70 -3.03 5.57 -3.76
CA ASN A 70 -2.27 5.28 -4.97
C ASN A 70 -0.83 4.85 -4.63
N ARG A 71 -0.28 3.93 -5.42
CA ARG A 71 1.14 3.53 -5.33
C ARG A 71 2.10 4.62 -5.82
N PHE A 72 1.64 5.47 -6.72
CA PHE A 72 2.45 6.56 -7.26
C PHE A 72 2.18 7.83 -6.49
N LEU A 73 3.21 8.37 -5.85
CA LEU A 73 3.16 9.68 -5.20
C LEU A 73 3.56 10.74 -6.23
N VAL A 74 2.60 11.51 -6.67
CA VAL A 74 2.80 12.59 -7.65
C VAL A 74 3.49 13.76 -6.96
N ASP A 75 4.45 14.40 -7.63
CA ASP A 75 5.27 15.50 -7.12
C ASP A 75 6.05 15.17 -5.84
N PHE A 76 6.38 13.90 -5.63
CA PHE A 76 7.29 13.49 -4.54
C PHE A 76 8.74 13.86 -4.84
N ASN A 77 8.99 14.70 -5.76
CA ASN A 77 10.35 14.84 -6.23
C ASN A 77 11.26 15.58 -5.26
N VAL A 78 12.27 14.87 -4.83
CA VAL A 78 13.43 15.39 -4.11
C VAL A 78 14.65 15.46 -5.04
N GLU A 79 14.60 14.79 -6.18
CA GLU A 79 15.74 14.77 -7.10
C GLU A 79 15.81 16.06 -7.89
N LYS A 80 16.86 16.83 -7.66
CA LYS A 80 17.19 18.00 -8.45
C LYS A 80 17.84 17.57 -9.76
N TYR A 81 17.35 18.12 -10.87
CA TYR A 81 17.93 17.84 -12.17
C TYR A 81 19.02 18.83 -12.52
N PHE A 82 20.02 18.36 -13.28
CA PHE A 82 20.99 19.26 -13.85
C PHE A 82 20.33 20.27 -14.78
N GLY A 83 20.51 21.55 -14.51
CA GLY A 83 19.91 22.61 -15.30
C GLY A 83 20.57 23.98 -15.07
N PHE A 84 20.04 24.99 -15.78
CA PHE A 84 20.54 26.35 -15.64
C PHE A 84 20.00 27.01 -14.36
N LYS A 85 20.79 27.89 -13.79
CA LYS A 85 20.40 28.73 -12.65
C LYS A 85 19.03 29.40 -12.91
N TYR A 86 18.11 29.26 -11.96
CA TYR A 86 16.71 29.70 -12.02
C TYR A 86 15.74 28.80 -12.81
N SER A 87 16.17 27.66 -13.34
CA SER A 87 15.20 26.66 -13.82
C SER A 87 14.52 25.96 -12.64
N TYR A 88 13.25 25.61 -12.82
CA TYR A 88 12.49 24.89 -11.79
C TYR A 88 13.14 23.54 -11.51
N ASN A 89 13.39 23.26 -10.23
CA ASN A 89 14.01 22.01 -9.76
C ASN A 89 15.40 21.71 -10.37
N SER A 90 16.18 22.73 -10.67
CA SER A 90 17.54 22.55 -11.21
C SER A 90 18.62 22.74 -10.17
N ASP A 91 19.67 21.95 -10.27
CA ASP A 91 20.90 22.08 -9.51
C ASP A 91 22.11 22.18 -10.42
N THR A 92 23.26 22.53 -9.84
CA THR A 92 24.52 22.70 -10.55
C THR A 92 25.16 21.37 -10.95
N PHE A 93 26.36 21.41 -11.50
CA PHE A 93 27.19 20.22 -11.70
C PHE A 93 27.52 19.57 -10.34
N GLY A 94 27.55 18.22 -10.38
CA GLY A 94 27.91 17.45 -9.19
C GLY A 94 29.38 17.63 -8.81
N ASP A 95 29.69 17.43 -7.53
CA ASP A 95 31.04 17.34 -7.03
C ASP A 95 31.38 15.86 -6.77
N SER A 96 32.53 15.41 -7.25
CA SER A 96 32.99 14.03 -7.02
C SER A 96 33.33 13.73 -5.55
N SER A 97 33.55 14.77 -4.77
CA SER A 97 33.85 14.68 -3.32
C SER A 97 32.62 14.78 -2.43
N ASP A 98 31.51 15.29 -2.94
CA ASP A 98 30.24 15.42 -2.19
C ASP A 98 29.05 14.93 -3.04
N PRO A 99 28.55 13.72 -2.75
CA PRO A 99 27.41 13.16 -3.48
C PRO A 99 26.08 13.89 -3.27
N SER A 100 25.99 14.82 -2.31
CA SER A 100 24.80 15.62 -2.05
C SER A 100 24.70 16.83 -2.98
N VAL A 101 25.75 17.16 -3.71
CA VAL A 101 25.84 18.30 -4.63
C VAL A 101 25.72 17.81 -6.07
N GLY A 102 24.79 18.40 -6.81
CA GLY A 102 24.62 18.17 -8.24
C GLY A 102 23.26 17.59 -8.62
N GLY A 103 22.82 17.96 -9.82
CA GLY A 103 21.56 17.49 -10.39
C GLY A 103 21.76 16.27 -11.28
N TYR A 104 20.75 15.39 -11.34
CA TYR A 104 20.74 14.25 -12.25
C TYR A 104 20.48 14.68 -13.69
N TRP A 105 21.13 14.00 -14.65
CA TRP A 105 20.83 14.23 -16.05
C TRP A 105 19.45 13.71 -16.40
N ASN A 106 18.56 14.63 -16.84
CA ASN A 106 17.23 14.26 -17.28
C ASN A 106 17.10 14.39 -18.80
N SER A 107 16.69 13.33 -19.47
CA SER A 107 16.37 13.37 -20.88
C SER A 107 14.93 13.82 -21.12
N ARG A 108 14.67 14.44 -22.28
CA ARG A 108 13.33 14.94 -22.65
C ARG A 108 12.23 13.86 -22.60
N SER A 109 12.61 12.59 -22.78
CA SER A 109 11.69 11.45 -22.67
C SER A 109 11.26 11.13 -21.23
N ASN A 110 12.03 11.59 -20.25
CA ASN A 110 11.79 11.34 -18.83
C ASN A 110 11.09 12.50 -18.11
N PHE A 111 10.94 13.64 -18.80
CA PHE A 111 10.42 14.87 -18.19
C PHE A 111 9.04 14.71 -17.55
N ASN A 112 8.19 13.86 -18.12
CA ASN A 112 6.85 13.55 -17.56
C ASN A 112 6.83 12.42 -16.54
N LYS A 113 7.94 11.68 -16.37
CA LYS A 113 8.05 10.57 -15.41
C LYS A 113 8.78 10.97 -14.11
N SER A 114 9.40 12.14 -14.12
CA SER A 114 10.33 12.58 -13.09
C SER A 114 9.68 13.15 -11.84
N THR A 115 8.36 13.32 -11.83
CA THR A 115 7.64 13.93 -10.70
C THR A 115 6.89 12.90 -9.84
N ALA A 116 6.88 11.63 -10.22
CA ALA A 116 6.17 10.60 -9.48
C ALA A 116 7.13 9.52 -8.95
N ARG A 117 7.15 9.32 -7.65
CA ARG A 117 7.84 8.18 -7.01
C ARG A 117 6.89 6.98 -6.95
N ARG A 118 7.37 5.82 -7.44
CA ARG A 118 6.69 4.56 -7.21
C ARG A 118 7.16 3.97 -5.89
N LEU A 119 6.21 3.67 -5.00
CA LEU A 119 6.48 3.01 -3.74
C LEU A 119 6.80 1.52 -3.95
N ASN A 120 7.71 0.98 -3.14
CA ASN A 120 7.91 -0.45 -3.06
C ASN A 120 6.74 -1.13 -2.32
N ASP A 121 6.66 -2.46 -2.32
CA ASP A 121 5.52 -3.18 -1.75
C ASP A 121 5.42 -2.99 -0.23
N ASP A 122 6.54 -2.89 0.48
CA ASP A 122 6.55 -2.71 1.94
C ASP A 122 6.14 -1.28 2.34
N GLU A 123 6.67 -0.27 1.66
CA GLU A 123 6.25 1.12 1.84
C GLU A 123 4.76 1.27 1.53
N TYR A 124 4.33 0.70 0.40
CA TYR A 124 2.94 0.81 -0.03
C TYR A 124 1.98 0.11 0.93
N ARG A 125 2.32 -1.06 1.44
CA ARG A 125 1.55 -1.79 2.47
C ARG A 125 1.36 -0.95 3.73
N ARG A 126 2.43 -0.29 4.20
CA ARG A 126 2.35 0.62 5.36
C ARG A 126 1.45 1.81 5.09
N LEU A 127 1.55 2.42 3.90
CA LEU A 127 0.71 3.55 3.54
C LEU A 127 -0.77 3.16 3.37
N ILE A 128 -1.07 1.96 2.85
CA ILE A 128 -2.45 1.45 2.82
C ILE A 128 -3.00 1.30 4.24
N LYS A 129 -2.22 0.73 5.18
CA LYS A 129 -2.62 0.63 6.60
C LYS A 129 -2.84 2.01 7.21
N ALA A 130 -1.95 2.97 6.96
CA ALA A 130 -2.09 4.35 7.41
C ALA A 130 -3.37 5.01 6.84
N ARG A 131 -3.69 4.76 5.56
CA ARG A 131 -4.91 5.27 4.93
C ARG A 131 -6.17 4.65 5.54
N VAL A 132 -6.16 3.37 5.87
CA VAL A 132 -7.29 2.70 6.57
C VAL A 132 -7.52 3.36 7.92
N ILE A 133 -6.48 3.62 8.70
CA ILE A 133 -6.59 4.33 9.98
C ILE A 133 -7.14 5.73 9.75
N CYS A 134 -6.62 6.48 8.78
CA CYS A 134 -7.11 7.83 8.46
C CYS A 134 -8.60 7.84 8.11
N ASN A 135 -9.07 6.87 7.31
CA ASN A 135 -10.46 6.77 6.88
C ASN A 135 -11.42 6.44 8.04
N GLN A 136 -10.94 5.80 9.10
CA GLN A 136 -11.73 5.42 10.28
C GLN A 136 -11.47 6.31 11.50
N SER A 137 -10.49 7.20 11.43
CA SER A 137 -10.01 8.01 12.54
C SER A 137 -11.03 9.07 12.97
N MET A 138 -11.08 9.30 14.28
CA MET A 138 -11.75 10.46 14.89
C MET A 138 -10.76 11.61 15.15
N CYS A 139 -9.62 11.65 14.46
CA CYS A 139 -8.56 12.65 14.64
C CYS A 139 -7.98 12.68 16.06
N THR A 140 -7.83 11.51 16.68
CA THR A 140 -7.21 11.43 18.01
C THR A 140 -5.68 11.53 17.89
N THR A 141 -5.03 11.97 18.96
CA THR A 141 -3.55 12.07 18.98
C THR A 141 -2.89 10.70 18.79
N ASN A 142 -3.52 9.63 19.28
CA ASN A 142 -3.03 8.27 19.12
C ASN A 142 -3.06 7.84 17.66
N ASP A 143 -4.15 8.13 16.92
CA ASP A 143 -4.27 7.82 15.50
C ASP A 143 -3.17 8.54 14.71
N VAL A 144 -2.90 9.81 15.05
CA VAL A 144 -1.83 10.58 14.41
C VAL A 144 -0.45 9.92 14.65
N VAL A 145 -0.17 9.51 15.88
CA VAL A 145 1.11 8.82 16.21
C VAL A 145 1.22 7.51 15.44
N GLU A 146 0.16 6.71 15.39
CA GLU A 146 0.16 5.42 14.70
C GLU A 146 0.39 5.57 13.20
N VAL A 147 -0.30 6.53 12.57
CA VAL A 147 -0.09 6.85 11.15
C VAL A 147 1.34 7.32 10.87
N ILE A 148 1.90 8.19 11.70
CA ILE A 148 3.28 8.65 11.56
C ILE A 148 4.27 7.49 11.70
N ASN A 149 4.05 6.59 12.66
CA ASN A 149 4.87 5.40 12.85
C ASN A 149 4.84 4.49 11.60
N LEU A 150 3.68 4.32 10.98
CA LEU A 150 3.54 3.56 9.73
C LEU A 150 4.24 4.24 8.55
N ILE A 151 4.14 5.56 8.42
CA ILE A 151 4.78 6.32 7.34
C ILE A 151 6.31 6.22 7.45
N THR A 152 6.85 6.43 8.66
CA THR A 152 8.30 6.52 8.89
C THR A 152 8.96 5.16 9.14
N ASP A 153 8.17 4.09 9.30
CA ASP A 153 8.64 2.76 9.75
C ASP A 153 9.37 2.80 11.09
N ARG A 154 8.91 3.64 12.00
CA ARG A 154 9.56 3.89 13.29
C ARG A 154 8.53 3.96 14.40
N THR A 155 8.97 3.66 15.62
CA THR A 155 8.13 3.69 16.82
C THR A 155 8.57 4.79 17.82
N ASP A 156 9.64 5.54 17.50
CA ASP A 156 10.23 6.58 18.36
C ASP A 156 9.66 7.98 18.09
N ASN A 157 8.66 8.09 17.21
CA ASN A 157 8.02 9.37 16.89
C ASN A 157 7.23 9.91 18.08
N LYS A 158 7.32 11.22 18.30
CA LYS A 158 6.59 11.90 19.37
C LYS A 158 5.70 12.99 18.80
N VAL A 159 4.47 13.00 19.26
CA VAL A 159 3.47 14.02 18.91
C VAL A 159 3.12 14.79 20.17
N GLN A 160 3.31 16.09 20.16
CA GLN A 160 3.02 16.97 21.28
C GLN A 160 2.05 18.07 20.85
N ARG A 161 1.04 18.33 21.68
CA ARG A 161 0.16 19.51 21.49
C ARG A 161 0.91 20.75 22.00
N PHE A 162 0.98 21.74 21.15
CA PHE A 162 1.65 22.99 21.47
C PHE A 162 0.69 24.18 21.31
N GLY A 163 -0.21 24.38 22.31
CA GLY A 163 -1.12 25.52 22.33
C GLY A 163 -2.20 25.50 21.24
N HIS A 164 -2.72 26.65 20.92
CA HIS A 164 -3.89 26.90 20.06
C HIS A 164 -3.86 26.26 18.68
N GLY A 165 -4.20 24.96 18.58
CA GLY A 165 -4.33 24.28 17.30
C GLY A 165 -3.01 23.91 16.61
N LEU A 166 -1.87 23.94 17.36
CA LEU A 166 -0.57 23.53 16.84
C LEU A 166 -0.18 22.17 17.41
N ILE A 167 0.23 21.26 16.52
CA ILE A 167 0.80 19.96 16.86
C ILE A 167 2.26 19.93 16.40
N LYS A 168 3.14 19.58 17.32
CA LYS A 168 4.57 19.41 17.06
C LYS A 168 4.87 17.93 16.91
N ILE A 169 5.44 17.55 15.77
CA ILE A 169 5.88 16.19 15.48
C ILE A 169 7.39 16.16 15.51
N THR A 170 7.96 15.31 16.36
CA THR A 170 9.40 15.03 16.39
C THR A 170 9.63 13.66 15.75
N SER A 171 10.31 13.63 14.61
CA SER A 171 10.59 12.40 13.87
C SER A 171 11.94 12.51 13.18
N LYS A 172 12.65 11.39 13.11
CA LYS A 172 13.90 11.25 12.34
C LYS A 172 13.58 10.52 11.03
N ASP A 173 12.71 11.08 10.21
CA ASP A 173 12.35 10.49 8.91
C ASP A 173 13.50 10.67 7.92
N THR A 174 14.06 9.55 7.44
CA THR A 174 15.09 9.51 6.41
C THR A 174 14.52 9.30 5.00
N THR A 175 13.23 9.01 4.89
CA THR A 175 12.59 8.69 3.60
C THR A 175 11.97 9.90 2.91
N GLY A 176 11.71 10.97 3.63
CA GLY A 176 11.02 12.16 3.17
C GLY A 176 9.51 11.97 2.97
N LEU A 177 8.98 10.78 3.27
CA LEU A 177 7.55 10.50 3.12
C LEU A 177 6.70 11.32 4.09
N LEU A 178 7.18 11.50 5.32
CA LEU A 178 6.47 12.30 6.31
C LEU A 178 6.36 13.77 5.90
N ALA A 179 7.47 14.36 5.44
CA ALA A 179 7.47 15.74 4.92
C ALA A 179 6.51 15.90 3.74
N TYR A 180 6.52 14.95 2.80
CA TYR A 180 5.60 14.94 1.67
C TYR A 180 4.12 14.99 2.08
N PHE A 181 3.70 14.20 3.08
CA PHE A 181 2.32 14.19 3.54
C PHE A 181 1.98 15.41 4.41
N ILE A 182 2.94 15.96 5.14
CA ILE A 182 2.75 17.22 5.88
C ILE A 182 2.52 18.39 4.93
N ASP A 183 3.29 18.49 3.85
CA ASP A 183 3.10 19.55 2.84
C ASP A 183 1.73 19.46 2.15
N ARG A 184 1.12 18.27 2.15
CA ARG A 184 -0.17 17.99 1.51
C ARG A 184 -1.34 17.82 2.47
N LEU A 185 -1.28 18.36 3.68
CA LEU A 185 -2.35 18.25 4.69
C LEU A 185 -3.73 18.71 4.19
N ASN A 186 -3.76 19.70 3.28
CA ASN A 186 -4.97 20.25 2.71
C ASN A 186 -5.38 19.61 1.37
N SER A 187 -4.67 18.56 0.93
CA SER A 187 -4.97 17.86 -0.32
C SER A 187 -5.84 16.63 -0.08
N VAL A 188 -6.43 16.13 -1.16
CA VAL A 188 -7.21 14.87 -1.15
C VAL A 188 -6.33 13.66 -0.82
N ASP A 189 -5.04 13.76 -1.10
CA ASP A 189 -4.07 12.68 -0.89
C ASP A 189 -3.53 12.62 0.55
N ASN A 190 -4.00 13.51 1.42
CA ASN A 190 -3.59 13.51 2.83
C ASN A 190 -4.00 12.21 3.53
N ILE A 191 -3.05 11.58 4.24
CA ILE A 191 -3.27 10.39 5.06
C ILE A 191 -3.09 10.63 6.56
N ILE A 192 -2.71 11.86 6.96
CA ILE A 192 -2.54 12.18 8.37
C ILE A 192 -3.89 12.67 8.91
N PRO A 193 -4.50 11.98 9.89
CA PRO A 193 -5.82 12.33 10.41
C PRO A 193 -5.76 13.54 11.34
N ILE A 194 -6.00 14.72 10.79
CA ILE A 194 -5.94 15.98 11.55
C ILE A 194 -7.27 16.71 11.42
N ALA A 195 -7.71 17.26 12.53
CA ALA A 195 -8.89 18.11 12.57
C ALA A 195 -8.64 19.42 11.78
N SER A 196 -9.71 19.92 11.12
CA SER A 196 -9.64 21.18 10.39
C SER A 196 -9.15 22.33 11.30
N GLY A 197 -8.23 23.14 10.79
CA GLY A 197 -7.66 24.27 11.52
C GLY A 197 -6.48 23.93 12.44
N VAL A 198 -6.07 22.67 12.49
CA VAL A 198 -4.85 22.26 13.20
C VAL A 198 -3.65 22.36 12.26
N GLN A 199 -2.59 23.01 12.73
CA GLN A 199 -1.31 23.12 12.02
C GLN A 199 -0.30 22.11 12.56
N ILE A 200 0.55 21.58 11.69
CA ILE A 200 1.67 20.70 12.07
C ILE A 200 2.98 21.45 11.90
N GLN A 201 3.84 21.27 12.89
CA GLN A 201 5.24 21.65 12.82
C GLN A 201 6.11 20.40 12.98
N LEU A 202 6.90 20.09 11.94
CA LEU A 202 7.93 19.05 12.02
C LEU A 202 9.15 19.61 12.71
N VAL A 203 9.71 18.81 13.60
CA VAL A 203 10.98 19.12 14.32
C VAL A 203 11.85 17.87 14.24
N GLU A 204 13.01 18.01 13.69
CA GLU A 204 14.04 16.98 13.61
C GLU A 204 14.71 16.73 14.98
#